data_87ace2efb2439cd1b20c9200b4ba616f
#
_entry.id   87ace2efb2439cd1b20c9200b4ba616f
#
_cell.length_a   1.000
_cell.length_b   1.000
_cell.length_c   1.000
_cell.angle_alpha   90.00
_cell.angle_beta   90.00
_cell.angle_gamma   90.00
#
_symmetry.space_group_name_H-M   'P 1'
#
loop_
_entity.id
_entity.type
_entity.pdbx_description
1 polymer ?
#
loop_
_entity_poly.entity_id
_entity_poly.type
_entity_poly.pdbx_seq_one_letter_code
_entity_poly.pdbx_strand_id
1 'polypeptide(L)'
;MYIIAGLGNPTKEYEGTRHNVGFDVIDRLSERYNIDVTMEKHRALIGKGMIAGQKVILVKPQTYMNLSGESIRSVIDYYKVDPETELIVIYDDISLGVGQLRIRAKGSAGGHNGIKNIIAHLGGQIFPRIKVGVGEKPPKYDLADYVLGHFSKAEQELMSEGYDNAVKAVELIVSDQISEAMNEYNRKKKDE
;
A
#
# COMPACT_ATOMS: atom_id res chain seq x y z
N MET A 1 -16.12 8.63 1.71
CA MET A 1 -14.96 8.43 2.60
C MET A 1 -14.13 7.29 2.06
N TYR A 2 -12.81 7.43 2.07
CA TYR A 2 -11.86 6.39 1.65
C TYR A 2 -11.04 5.88 2.83
N ILE A 3 -10.84 4.58 2.87
CA ILE A 3 -9.84 3.95 3.74
C ILE A 3 -8.60 3.69 2.90
N ILE A 4 -7.47 4.21 3.32
CA ILE A 4 -6.18 4.05 2.63
C ILE A 4 -5.25 3.31 3.58
N ALA A 5 -4.99 2.04 3.29
CA ALA A 5 -4.20 1.16 4.13
C ALA A 5 -2.87 0.83 3.45
N GLY A 6 -1.77 1.11 4.11
CA GLY A 6 -0.44 0.68 3.71
C GLY A 6 0.00 -0.51 4.56
N LEU A 7 0.45 -1.58 3.91
CA LEU A 7 0.86 -2.79 4.60
C LEU A 7 2.34 -2.77 4.99
N GLY A 8 2.64 -3.39 6.11
CA GLY A 8 3.98 -3.52 6.64
C GLY A 8 3.99 -4.29 7.95
N ASN A 9 5.18 -4.47 8.50
CA ASN A 9 5.37 -5.04 9.82
C ASN A 9 5.74 -3.93 10.82
N PRO A 10 5.11 -3.91 12.01
CA PRO A 10 5.47 -2.94 13.03
C PRO A 10 6.85 -3.25 13.60
N THR A 11 7.42 -2.31 14.34
CA THR A 11 8.71 -2.31 15.00
C THR A 11 9.88 -1.83 14.13
N LYS A 12 10.90 -1.35 14.82
CA LYS A 12 12.07 -0.73 14.18
C LYS A 12 12.86 -1.66 13.27
N GLU A 13 12.88 -2.95 13.56
CA GLU A 13 13.67 -3.89 12.77
C GLU A 13 13.18 -4.03 11.32
N TYR A 14 11.91 -3.69 11.06
CA TYR A 14 11.32 -3.77 9.73
C TYR A 14 11.30 -2.43 8.98
N GLU A 15 11.71 -1.33 9.62
CA GLU A 15 11.74 -0.02 8.99
C GLU A 15 12.68 -0.02 7.77
N GLY A 16 12.21 0.55 6.67
CA GLY A 16 12.99 0.66 5.44
C GLY A 16 13.19 -0.65 4.67
N THR A 17 12.51 -1.71 5.07
CA THR A 17 12.53 -2.97 4.31
C THR A 17 11.59 -2.93 3.11
N ARG A 18 11.82 -3.84 2.14
CA ARG A 18 10.95 -3.96 0.95
C ARG A 18 9.50 -4.24 1.32
N HIS A 19 9.28 -5.07 2.34
CA HIS A 19 7.92 -5.43 2.78
C HIS A 19 7.16 -4.27 3.45
N ASN A 20 7.85 -3.21 3.86
CA ASN A 20 7.26 -2.06 4.54
C ASN A 20 6.99 -0.84 3.62
N VAL A 21 7.10 -0.99 2.31
CA VAL A 21 6.86 0.13 1.39
C VAL A 21 5.44 0.70 1.49
N GLY A 22 4.46 -0.12 1.85
CA GLY A 22 3.10 0.37 2.13
C GLY A 22 3.07 1.36 3.30
N PHE A 23 3.78 1.07 4.38
CA PHE A 23 3.94 2.01 5.51
C PHE A 23 4.63 3.29 5.06
N ASP A 24 5.65 3.19 4.22
CA ASP A 24 6.40 4.36 3.74
C ASP A 24 5.50 5.29 2.90
N VAL A 25 4.61 4.74 2.08
CA VAL A 25 3.64 5.56 1.34
C VAL A 25 2.65 6.24 2.27
N ILE A 26 2.16 5.56 3.30
CA ILE A 26 1.29 6.19 4.30
C ILE A 26 2.02 7.33 5.01
N ASP A 27 3.28 7.15 5.37
CA ASP A 27 4.09 8.21 5.99
C ASP A 27 4.27 9.41 5.04
N ARG A 28 4.43 9.16 3.75
CA ARG A 28 4.52 10.21 2.72
C ARG A 28 3.19 10.98 2.58
N LEU A 29 2.05 10.27 2.60
CA LEU A 29 0.71 10.87 2.62
C LEU A 29 0.48 11.69 3.89
N SER A 30 0.87 11.16 5.04
CA SER A 30 0.80 11.84 6.33
C SER A 30 1.53 13.17 6.31
N GLU A 31 2.75 13.19 5.80
CA GLU A 31 3.58 14.39 5.67
C GLU A 31 2.97 15.38 4.67
N ARG A 32 2.58 14.90 3.49
CA ARG A 32 2.04 15.74 2.40
C ARG A 32 0.74 16.45 2.78
N TYR A 33 -0.16 15.76 3.47
CA TYR A 33 -1.49 16.27 3.80
C TYR A 33 -1.64 16.66 5.28
N ASN A 34 -0.57 16.63 6.04
CA ASN A 34 -0.56 16.98 7.45
C ASN A 34 -1.59 16.18 8.25
N ILE A 35 -1.59 14.86 8.06
CA ILE A 35 -2.46 13.91 8.77
C ILE A 35 -1.62 13.08 9.72
N ASP A 36 -1.81 13.24 11.03
CA ASP A 36 -1.11 12.43 12.03
C ASP A 36 -1.68 11.01 12.07
N VAL A 37 -0.84 10.00 11.83
CA VAL A 37 -1.21 8.58 11.85
C VAL A 37 -0.71 7.95 13.13
N THR A 38 -1.29 8.38 14.26
CA THR A 38 -0.80 8.07 15.60
C THR A 38 -1.86 7.47 16.53
N MET A 39 -3.12 7.43 16.12
CA MET A 39 -4.20 6.91 16.93
C MET A 39 -4.22 5.38 16.89
N GLU A 40 -4.08 4.74 18.05
CA GLU A 40 -4.13 3.28 18.18
C GLU A 40 -5.58 2.80 18.23
N LYS A 41 -6.09 2.29 17.11
CA LYS A 41 -7.41 1.69 16.98
C LYS A 41 -7.40 0.60 15.90
N HIS A 42 -8.32 -0.35 15.99
CA HIS A 42 -8.50 -1.38 14.97
C HIS A 42 -7.24 -2.21 14.70
N ARG A 43 -6.42 -2.45 15.72
CA ARG A 43 -5.11 -3.10 15.58
C ARG A 43 -4.21 -2.39 14.58
N ALA A 44 -4.31 -1.07 14.52
CA ALA A 44 -3.58 -0.23 13.59
C ALA A 44 -3.18 1.09 14.23
N LEU A 45 -2.28 1.80 13.56
CA LEU A 45 -2.15 3.24 13.72
C LEU A 45 -3.01 3.90 12.63
N ILE A 46 -3.89 4.81 13.02
CA ILE A 46 -4.77 5.50 12.09
C ILE A 46 -4.67 7.01 12.21
N GLY A 47 -5.02 7.70 11.15
CA GLY A 47 -5.15 9.15 11.10
C GLY A 47 -6.30 9.55 10.20
N LYS A 48 -7.03 10.59 10.61
CA LYS A 48 -8.17 11.13 9.88
C LYS A 48 -7.80 12.46 9.23
N GLY A 49 -8.22 12.66 8.01
CA GLY A 49 -7.96 13.91 7.31
C GLY A 49 -8.69 14.03 6.00
N MET A 50 -8.18 14.93 5.17
CA MET A 50 -8.74 15.23 3.85
C MET A 50 -7.64 15.09 2.79
N ILE A 51 -7.97 14.44 1.68
CA ILE A 51 -7.15 14.41 0.47
C ILE A 51 -8.03 14.76 -0.71
N ALA A 52 -7.63 15.74 -1.52
CA ALA A 52 -8.39 16.19 -2.69
C ALA A 52 -9.88 16.47 -2.39
N GLY A 53 -10.16 17.05 -1.22
CA GLY A 53 -11.52 17.37 -0.78
C GLY A 53 -12.34 16.19 -0.27
N GLN A 54 -11.75 15.00 -0.18
CA GLN A 54 -12.43 13.79 0.30
C GLN A 54 -11.96 13.43 1.71
N LYS A 55 -12.89 12.97 2.56
CA LYS A 55 -12.53 12.41 3.87
C LYS A 55 -11.79 11.10 3.69
N VAL A 56 -10.66 10.97 4.37
CA VAL A 56 -9.84 9.76 4.34
C VAL A 56 -9.45 9.32 5.75
N ILE A 57 -9.28 8.01 5.89
CA ILE A 57 -8.63 7.41 7.05
C ILE A 57 -7.37 6.73 6.53
N LEU A 58 -6.21 7.18 7.00
CA LEU A 58 -4.93 6.53 6.74
C LEU A 58 -4.72 5.43 7.78
N VAL A 59 -4.32 4.24 7.34
CA VAL A 59 -4.23 3.05 8.19
C VAL A 59 -2.89 2.36 7.98
N LYS A 60 -2.17 2.12 9.08
CA LYS A 60 -0.98 1.26 9.13
C LYS A 60 -1.31 0.09 10.05
N PRO A 61 -1.73 -1.08 9.53
CA PRO A 61 -2.01 -2.25 10.37
C PRO A 61 -0.80 -2.63 11.23
N GLN A 62 -1.03 -2.94 12.50
CA GLN A 62 0.01 -3.32 13.46
C GLN A 62 -0.05 -4.81 13.81
N THR A 63 -0.75 -5.58 12.99
CA THR A 63 -1.02 -7.01 13.17
C THR A 63 0.10 -7.93 12.72
N TYR A 64 1.19 -7.40 12.20
CA TYR A 64 2.14 -8.06 11.29
C TYR A 64 1.48 -8.42 9.95
N MET A 65 2.32 -8.60 8.93
CA MET A 65 1.87 -8.67 7.53
C MET A 65 0.81 -9.76 7.29
N ASN A 66 1.03 -10.96 7.79
CA ASN A 66 0.16 -12.12 7.55
C ASN A 66 -1.22 -12.02 8.22
N LEU A 67 -1.45 -11.06 9.09
CA LEU A 67 -2.74 -10.80 9.75
C LEU A 67 -3.34 -9.44 9.39
N SER A 68 -2.88 -8.82 8.31
CA SER A 68 -3.34 -7.49 7.87
C SER A 68 -4.86 -7.40 7.70
N GLY A 69 -5.51 -8.47 7.30
CA GLY A 69 -6.96 -8.52 7.11
C GLY A 69 -7.77 -8.36 8.39
N GLU A 70 -7.22 -8.75 9.55
CA GLU A 70 -7.91 -8.55 10.83
C GLU A 70 -8.10 -7.05 11.13
N SER A 71 -7.06 -6.25 10.89
CA SER A 71 -7.13 -4.80 11.05
C SER A 71 -8.05 -4.15 10.03
N ILE A 72 -7.88 -4.46 8.76
CA ILE A 72 -8.67 -3.87 7.67
C ILE A 72 -10.15 -4.20 7.81
N ARG A 73 -10.50 -5.45 8.18
CA ARG A 73 -11.88 -5.84 8.43
C ARG A 73 -12.50 -4.99 9.54
N SER A 74 -11.78 -4.78 10.63
CA SER A 74 -12.23 -3.95 11.76
C SER A 74 -12.50 -2.50 11.32
N VAL A 75 -11.59 -1.91 10.54
CA VAL A 75 -11.76 -0.54 10.04
C VAL A 75 -12.97 -0.42 9.13
N ILE A 76 -13.12 -1.33 8.17
CA ILE A 76 -14.23 -1.33 7.22
C ILE A 76 -15.57 -1.47 7.93
N ASP A 77 -15.68 -2.39 8.88
CA ASP A 77 -16.91 -2.60 9.63
C ASP A 77 -17.28 -1.39 10.48
N TYR A 78 -16.30 -0.77 11.11
CA TYR A 78 -16.52 0.41 11.96
C TYR A 78 -16.99 1.63 11.16
N TYR A 79 -16.30 1.94 10.04
CA TYR A 79 -16.63 3.11 9.22
C TYR A 79 -17.72 2.82 8.17
N LYS A 80 -18.15 1.57 8.02
CA LYS A 80 -19.22 1.13 7.11
C LYS A 80 -18.98 1.59 5.67
N VAL A 81 -17.75 1.43 5.20
CA VAL A 81 -17.39 1.72 3.81
C VAL A 81 -17.53 0.47 2.93
N ASP A 82 -17.75 0.67 1.64
CA ASP A 82 -17.73 -0.39 0.65
C ASP A 82 -16.30 -0.64 0.21
N PRO A 83 -15.70 -1.82 0.52
CA PRO A 83 -14.32 -2.09 0.16
C PRO A 83 -14.08 -2.14 -1.35
N GLU A 84 -15.10 -2.46 -2.15
CA GLU A 84 -14.95 -2.55 -3.60
C GLU A 84 -14.62 -1.19 -4.25
N THR A 85 -15.05 -0.09 -3.65
CA THR A 85 -14.89 1.26 -4.20
C THR A 85 -14.18 2.23 -3.27
N GLU A 86 -14.15 1.99 -1.97
CA GLU A 86 -13.70 2.94 -0.97
C GLU A 86 -12.49 2.48 -0.14
N LEU A 87 -11.93 1.30 -0.44
CA LEU A 87 -10.69 0.81 0.17
C LEU A 87 -9.56 0.88 -0.85
N ILE A 88 -8.44 1.47 -0.47
CA ILE A 88 -7.19 1.42 -1.24
C ILE A 88 -6.15 0.71 -0.39
N VAL A 89 -5.56 -0.37 -0.90
CA VAL A 89 -4.48 -1.10 -0.23
C VAL A 89 -3.17 -0.90 -0.99
N ILE A 90 -2.13 -0.49 -0.27
CA ILE A 90 -0.80 -0.19 -0.82
C ILE A 90 0.20 -1.20 -0.27
N TYR A 91 0.91 -1.90 -1.16
CA TYR A 91 1.80 -2.99 -0.76
C TYR A 91 2.90 -3.26 -1.79
N ASP A 92 3.88 -4.04 -1.37
CA ASP A 92 5.06 -4.41 -2.16
C ASP A 92 4.75 -5.47 -3.23
N ASP A 93 5.42 -5.34 -4.39
CA ASP A 93 5.33 -6.29 -5.49
C ASP A 93 6.73 -6.61 -6.04
N ILE A 94 7.12 -7.89 -5.95
CA ILE A 94 8.41 -8.38 -6.43
C ILE A 94 8.46 -8.61 -7.94
N SER A 95 7.33 -8.52 -8.64
CA SER A 95 7.28 -8.66 -10.11
C SER A 95 7.45 -7.35 -10.86
N LEU A 96 7.52 -6.24 -10.13
CA LEU A 96 7.72 -4.90 -10.67
C LEU A 96 9.12 -4.37 -10.34
N GLY A 97 9.69 -3.61 -11.28
CA GLY A 97 10.94 -2.90 -11.03
C GLY A 97 10.87 -1.92 -9.86
N VAL A 98 12.01 -1.62 -9.27
CA VAL A 98 12.12 -0.74 -8.10
C VAL A 98 11.48 0.62 -8.39
N GLY A 99 10.49 1.00 -7.59
CA GLY A 99 9.78 2.27 -7.70
C GLY A 99 8.68 2.31 -8.78
N GLN A 100 8.50 1.25 -9.55
CA GLN A 100 7.39 1.15 -10.51
C GLN A 100 6.08 0.89 -9.79
N LEU A 101 4.98 1.41 -10.34
CA LEU A 101 3.65 1.19 -9.79
C LEU A 101 2.80 0.30 -10.70
N ARG A 102 1.88 -0.42 -10.08
CA ARG A 102 0.78 -1.09 -10.77
C ARG A 102 -0.51 -0.87 -9.97
N ILE A 103 -1.48 -0.28 -10.61
CA ILE A 103 -2.79 0.01 -10.00
C ILE A 103 -3.80 -0.95 -10.58
N ARG A 104 -4.60 -1.57 -9.70
CA ARG A 104 -5.66 -2.52 -10.05
C ARG A 104 -6.90 -2.25 -9.23
N ALA A 105 -8.08 -2.48 -9.81
CA ALA A 105 -9.35 -2.44 -9.10
C ALA A 105 -9.71 -3.78 -8.47
N LYS A 106 -9.08 -4.87 -8.91
CA LYS A 106 -9.30 -6.24 -8.45
C LYS A 106 -8.09 -7.12 -8.77
N GLY A 107 -8.00 -8.26 -8.14
CA GLY A 107 -7.00 -9.26 -8.47
C GLY A 107 -6.71 -10.23 -7.32
N SER A 108 -6.00 -11.31 -7.64
CA SER A 108 -5.55 -12.31 -6.67
C SER A 108 -4.42 -11.78 -5.78
N ALA A 109 -4.05 -12.55 -4.77
CA ALA A 109 -2.96 -12.20 -3.87
C ALA A 109 -1.57 -12.27 -4.50
N GLY A 110 -1.39 -13.04 -5.58
CA GLY A 110 -0.10 -13.20 -6.23
C GLY A 110 1.02 -13.71 -5.33
N GLY A 111 0.71 -14.48 -4.29
CA GLY A 111 1.67 -14.95 -3.30
C GLY A 111 1.92 -14.02 -2.11
N HIS A 112 1.35 -12.82 -2.11
CA HIS A 112 1.50 -11.87 -1.01
C HIS A 112 0.64 -12.25 0.19
N ASN A 113 1.26 -12.57 1.34
CA ASN A 113 0.56 -13.10 2.52
C ASN A 113 -0.42 -12.10 3.14
N GLY A 114 -0.08 -10.81 3.16
CA GLY A 114 -0.99 -9.77 3.65
C GLY A 114 -2.26 -9.67 2.80
N ILE A 115 -2.13 -9.73 1.49
CA ILE A 115 -3.27 -9.69 0.57
C ILE A 115 -4.12 -10.96 0.67
N LYS A 116 -3.50 -12.14 0.82
CA LYS A 116 -4.23 -13.39 1.08
C LYS A 116 -5.15 -13.27 2.30
N ASN A 117 -4.62 -12.71 3.38
CA ASN A 117 -5.37 -12.53 4.61
C ASN A 117 -6.50 -11.52 4.45
N ILE A 118 -6.27 -10.41 3.74
CA ILE A 118 -7.30 -9.41 3.42
C ILE A 118 -8.42 -10.03 2.61
N ILE A 119 -8.10 -10.77 1.55
CA ILE A 119 -9.09 -11.46 0.71
C ILE A 119 -9.93 -12.42 1.54
N ALA A 120 -9.30 -13.20 2.43
CA ALA A 120 -10.00 -14.12 3.32
C ALA A 120 -11.00 -13.39 4.24
N HIS A 121 -10.60 -12.26 4.82
CA HIS A 121 -11.45 -11.48 5.71
C HIS A 121 -12.57 -10.71 4.99
N LEU A 122 -12.31 -10.20 3.80
CA LEU A 122 -13.31 -9.46 3.01
C LEU A 122 -14.26 -10.38 2.24
N GLY A 123 -13.87 -11.63 2.01
CA GLY A 123 -14.63 -12.56 1.21
C GLY A 123 -14.60 -12.30 -0.29
N GLY A 124 -13.63 -11.52 -0.78
CA GLY A 124 -13.52 -11.22 -2.20
C GLY A 124 -12.24 -10.49 -2.57
N GLN A 125 -12.02 -10.38 -3.88
CA GLN A 125 -10.80 -9.82 -4.48
C GLN A 125 -11.01 -8.42 -5.08
N ILE A 126 -12.21 -7.87 -4.97
CA ILE A 126 -12.54 -6.58 -5.57
C ILE A 126 -12.28 -5.48 -4.55
N PHE A 127 -11.15 -4.86 -4.65
CA PHE A 127 -10.79 -3.62 -3.96
C PHE A 127 -9.63 -2.94 -4.69
N PRO A 128 -9.63 -1.60 -4.77
CA PRO A 128 -8.52 -0.85 -5.34
C PRO A 128 -7.20 -1.11 -4.62
N ARG A 129 -6.14 -1.26 -5.39
CA ARG A 129 -4.80 -1.48 -4.87
C ARG A 129 -3.74 -0.73 -5.65
N ILE A 130 -2.72 -0.29 -4.94
CA ILE A 130 -1.50 0.26 -5.51
C ILE A 130 -0.36 -0.67 -5.15
N LYS A 131 0.16 -1.37 -6.15
CA LYS A 131 1.33 -2.22 -6.00
C LYS A 131 2.59 -1.38 -6.23
N VAL A 132 3.50 -1.43 -5.29
CA VAL A 132 4.76 -0.68 -5.35
C VAL A 132 5.89 -1.66 -5.61
N GLY A 133 6.55 -1.52 -6.75
CA GLY A 133 7.64 -2.40 -7.16
C GLY A 133 8.86 -2.28 -6.25
N VAL A 134 9.37 -3.43 -5.81
CA VAL A 134 10.56 -3.52 -4.96
C VAL A 134 11.72 -4.24 -5.63
N GLY A 135 11.54 -4.59 -6.90
CA GLY A 135 12.51 -5.32 -7.70
C GLY A 135 12.32 -6.83 -7.62
N GLU A 136 12.80 -7.50 -8.65
CA GLU A 136 12.68 -8.95 -8.79
C GLU A 136 13.63 -9.66 -7.83
N LYS A 137 13.10 -10.68 -7.14
CA LYS A 137 13.91 -11.54 -6.26
C LYS A 137 14.95 -12.29 -7.08
N PRO A 138 16.25 -12.31 -6.70
CA PRO A 138 17.24 -13.15 -7.34
C PRO A 138 16.84 -14.64 -7.31
N PRO A 139 17.12 -15.45 -8.35
CA PRO A 139 16.54 -16.79 -8.51
C PRO A 139 16.76 -17.77 -7.36
N LYS A 140 17.87 -17.67 -6.65
CA LYS A 140 18.20 -18.58 -5.51
C LYS A 140 18.04 -17.93 -4.15
N TYR A 141 17.49 -16.72 -4.10
CA TYR A 141 17.29 -15.99 -2.86
C TYR A 141 15.99 -16.43 -2.21
N ASP A 142 15.97 -16.58 -0.89
CA ASP A 142 14.75 -16.85 -0.14
C ASP A 142 13.81 -15.64 -0.18
N LEU A 143 12.53 -15.87 -0.46
CA LEU A 143 11.55 -14.78 -0.61
C LEU A 143 11.40 -13.98 0.67
N ALA A 144 11.28 -14.65 1.83
CA ALA A 144 11.13 -13.98 3.11
C ALA A 144 12.34 -13.10 3.43
N ASP A 145 13.56 -13.61 3.20
CA ASP A 145 14.78 -12.84 3.41
C ASP A 145 14.86 -11.64 2.46
N TYR A 146 14.44 -11.81 1.20
CA TYR A 146 14.46 -10.74 0.22
C TYR A 146 13.52 -9.58 0.60
N VAL A 147 12.28 -9.86 0.95
CA VAL A 147 11.31 -8.80 1.30
C VAL A 147 11.60 -8.14 2.63
N LEU A 148 12.33 -8.80 3.53
CA LEU A 148 12.81 -8.24 4.78
C LEU A 148 14.18 -7.52 4.64
N GLY A 149 14.75 -7.50 3.44
CA GLY A 149 15.97 -6.78 3.13
C GLY A 149 15.72 -5.30 2.85
N HIS A 150 16.79 -4.52 2.97
CA HIS A 150 16.78 -3.07 2.76
C HIS A 150 17.15 -2.73 1.31
N PHE A 151 16.79 -1.52 0.92
CA PHE A 151 17.16 -0.97 -0.39
C PHE A 151 18.62 -0.43 -0.37
N SER A 152 19.32 -0.61 -1.48
CA SER A 152 20.58 0.09 -1.71
C SER A 152 20.32 1.60 -1.83
N LYS A 153 21.40 2.40 -1.75
CA LYS A 153 21.29 3.86 -1.88
C LYS A 153 20.68 4.29 -3.21
N ALA A 154 21.09 3.64 -4.31
CA ALA A 154 20.54 3.90 -5.64
C ALA A 154 19.06 3.52 -5.73
N GLU A 155 18.67 2.38 -5.14
CA GLU A 155 17.28 1.94 -5.08
C GLU A 155 16.41 2.89 -4.22
N GLN A 156 16.95 3.45 -3.15
CA GLN A 156 16.22 4.41 -2.30
C GLN A 156 15.78 5.65 -3.08
N GLU A 157 16.58 6.14 -4.02
CA GLU A 157 16.20 7.26 -4.89
C GLU A 157 15.04 6.90 -5.80
N LEU A 158 15.06 5.71 -6.41
CA LEU A 158 13.97 5.20 -7.23
C LEU A 158 12.70 4.96 -6.40
N MET A 159 12.84 4.46 -5.18
CA MET A 159 11.72 4.28 -4.27
C MET A 159 11.10 5.61 -3.85
N SER A 160 11.89 6.63 -3.60
CA SER A 160 11.39 7.97 -3.26
C SER A 160 10.51 8.54 -4.38
N GLU A 161 10.93 8.41 -5.64
CA GLU A 161 10.10 8.77 -6.80
C GLU A 161 8.82 7.92 -6.86
N GLY A 162 8.93 6.62 -6.63
CA GLY A 162 7.79 5.71 -6.57
C GLY A 162 6.78 6.10 -5.49
N TYR A 163 7.23 6.51 -4.33
CA TYR A 163 6.35 6.99 -3.25
C TYR A 163 5.62 8.27 -3.64
N ASP A 164 6.29 9.22 -4.26
CA ASP A 164 5.65 10.45 -4.76
C ASP A 164 4.59 10.13 -5.82
N ASN A 165 4.87 9.18 -6.71
CA ASN A 165 3.89 8.72 -7.69
C ASN A 165 2.71 8.00 -7.04
N ALA A 166 2.94 7.20 -6.00
CA ALA A 166 1.88 6.56 -5.24
C ALA A 166 0.96 7.58 -4.56
N VAL A 167 1.51 8.66 -4.02
CA VAL A 167 0.73 9.79 -3.47
C VAL A 167 -0.17 10.40 -4.54
N LYS A 168 0.36 10.67 -5.73
CA LYS A 168 -0.42 11.21 -6.87
C LYS A 168 -1.50 10.23 -7.32
N ALA A 169 -1.21 8.94 -7.33
CA ALA A 169 -2.19 7.90 -7.65
C ALA A 169 -3.33 7.88 -6.63
N VAL A 170 -3.04 8.00 -5.34
CA VAL A 170 -4.08 8.13 -4.31
C VAL A 170 -4.96 9.35 -4.55
N GLU A 171 -4.38 10.50 -4.88
CA GLU A 171 -5.14 11.73 -5.19
C GLU A 171 -6.14 11.49 -6.33
N LEU A 172 -5.72 10.79 -7.39
CA LEU A 172 -6.60 10.44 -8.50
C LEU A 172 -7.71 9.46 -8.09
N ILE A 173 -7.38 8.43 -7.35
CA ILE A 173 -8.36 7.39 -6.95
C ILE A 173 -9.43 8.00 -6.04
N VAL A 174 -9.07 8.81 -5.05
CA VAL A 174 -10.04 9.46 -4.16
C VAL A 174 -10.86 10.53 -4.86
N SER A 175 -10.43 10.98 -6.03
CA SER A 175 -11.18 11.88 -6.92
C SER A 175 -12.02 11.12 -7.96
N ASP A 176 -12.25 9.83 -7.75
CA ASP A 176 -12.99 8.94 -8.66
C ASP A 176 -12.38 8.83 -10.08
N GLN A 177 -11.05 8.84 -10.14
CA GLN A 177 -10.26 8.82 -11.38
C GLN A 177 -9.29 7.64 -11.42
N ILE A 178 -9.72 6.46 -10.98
CA ILE A 178 -8.87 5.26 -10.96
C ILE A 178 -8.40 4.87 -12.38
N SER A 179 -9.23 5.05 -13.40
CA SER A 179 -8.86 4.77 -14.79
C SER A 179 -7.72 5.68 -15.27
N GLU A 180 -7.73 6.95 -14.89
CA GLU A 180 -6.63 7.87 -15.19
C GLU A 180 -5.35 7.48 -14.43
N ALA A 181 -5.48 7.08 -13.16
CA ALA A 181 -4.35 6.58 -12.38
C ALA A 181 -3.73 5.35 -13.05
N MET A 182 -4.55 4.40 -13.51
CA MET A 182 -4.06 3.23 -14.24
C MET A 182 -3.35 3.62 -15.54
N ASN A 183 -3.90 4.53 -16.31
CA ASN A 183 -3.31 5.00 -17.57
C ASN A 183 -1.95 5.67 -17.34
N GLU A 184 -1.84 6.48 -16.29
CA GLU A 184 -0.61 7.23 -15.99
C GLU A 184 0.49 6.34 -15.42
N TYR A 185 0.17 5.45 -14.47
CA TYR A 185 1.17 4.75 -13.67
C TYR A 185 1.39 3.29 -14.04
N ASN A 186 0.51 2.66 -14.82
CA ASN A 186 0.70 1.27 -15.27
C ASN A 186 1.57 1.15 -16.52
N ARG A 187 2.11 2.23 -17.04
CA ARG A 187 2.99 2.22 -18.20
C ARG A 187 4.31 1.53 -17.83
N LYS A 188 4.79 0.63 -18.71
CA LYS A 188 6.19 0.20 -18.65
C LYS A 188 7.05 1.41 -18.97
N LYS A 189 8.09 1.69 -18.16
CA LYS A 189 9.16 2.58 -18.59
C LYS A 189 9.68 2.01 -19.91
N LYS A 190 9.71 2.85 -20.95
CA LYS A 190 10.48 2.50 -22.13
C LYS A 190 11.94 2.45 -21.65
N ASP A 191 12.60 1.34 -21.88
CA ASP A 191 14.05 1.27 -21.75
C ASP A 191 14.63 2.34 -22.67
N GLU A 192 15.21 3.37 -22.04
CA GLU A 192 15.98 4.37 -22.77
C GLU A 192 17.31 3.77 -23.16
#